data_fcb374a931e7e3b6a3540b0d444477e6
#
_entry.id   fcb374a931e7e3b6a3540b0d444477e6
#
_cell.length_a   1.000
_cell.length_b   1.000
_cell.length_c   1.000
_cell.angle_alpha   90.00
_cell.angle_beta   90.00
_cell.angle_gamma   90.00
#
_symmetry.space_group_name_H-M   'P 1'
#
loop_
_entity.id
_entity.type
_entity.pdbx_description
1 polymer ?
#
loop_
_entity_poly.entity_id
_entity_poly.type
_entity_poly.pdbx_seq_one_letter_code
_entity_poly.pdbx_strand_id
1 'polypeptide(L)'
;MRSSKYTEHYTDTFITFKEIMRTVSNIYHNCVPDKIKNRRNTDQLKQRDTVIIACVIWGIINGYTSQRATYRAVCYVLFPNGDFPSRSRFTRLSSNLAYTIKIIRYFFIKKLTKGELVGIIDSFPSPLCKPVRNRQAKLLNQIAKVGYNSTKKSYFYGLKIHMIVTKTGFPITYSITNPGVHDVKVLETLSEEANLPNILGDKGYISHK
;
A
#
# COMPACT_ATOMS: atom_id res chain seq x y z
N MET A 1 -2.62 34.48 25.23
CA MET A 1 -3.47 33.37 24.79
C MET A 1 -2.98 32.86 23.43
N ARG A 2 -2.10 31.84 23.42
CA ARG A 2 -1.61 31.16 22.20
C ARG A 2 -1.94 29.68 22.34
N SER A 3 -3.19 29.29 22.16
CA SER A 3 -3.64 27.91 22.42
C SER A 3 -4.47 27.30 21.31
N SER A 4 -4.60 27.86 20.11
CA SER A 4 -5.63 27.31 19.24
C SER A 4 -5.14 26.35 18.14
N LYS A 5 -3.95 26.56 17.59
CA LYS A 5 -3.49 25.75 16.43
C LYS A 5 -3.09 24.31 16.78
N TYR A 6 -2.57 24.04 17.96
CA TYR A 6 -2.17 22.69 18.34
C TYR A 6 -3.37 21.80 18.73
N THR A 7 -4.40 22.36 19.35
CA THR A 7 -5.61 21.63 19.73
C THR A 7 -6.49 21.27 18.53
N GLU A 8 -6.61 22.15 17.54
CA GLU A 8 -7.33 21.85 16.28
C GLU A 8 -6.68 20.73 15.50
N HIS A 9 -5.35 20.75 15.36
CA HIS A 9 -4.63 19.68 14.65
C HIS A 9 -4.75 18.32 15.34
N TYR A 10 -4.83 18.27 16.65
CA TYR A 10 -5.05 17.03 17.42
C TYR A 10 -6.47 16.49 17.23
N THR A 11 -7.49 17.33 17.24
CA THR A 11 -8.88 16.92 17.00
C THR A 11 -9.09 16.37 15.59
N ASP A 12 -8.55 17.01 14.57
CA ASP A 12 -8.61 16.56 13.19
C ASP A 12 -7.91 15.21 12.99
N THR A 13 -6.76 15.03 13.62
CA THR A 13 -5.99 13.78 13.57
C THR A 13 -6.77 12.60 14.17
N PHE A 14 -7.47 12.80 15.28
CA PHE A 14 -8.31 11.78 15.91
C PHE A 14 -9.56 11.47 15.11
N ILE A 15 -10.20 12.47 14.52
CA ILE A 15 -11.35 12.28 13.64
C ILE A 15 -10.94 11.42 12.45
N THR A 16 -9.84 11.75 11.78
CA THR A 16 -9.29 10.98 10.66
C THR A 16 -8.98 9.54 11.06
N PHE A 17 -8.40 9.30 12.24
CA PHE A 17 -8.15 7.93 12.71
C PHE A 17 -9.44 7.14 12.96
N LYS A 18 -10.47 7.77 13.54
CA LYS A 18 -11.78 7.13 13.76
C LYS A 18 -12.47 6.74 12.44
N GLU A 19 -12.36 7.58 11.41
CA GLU A 19 -12.90 7.30 10.09
C GLU A 19 -12.19 6.14 9.41
N ILE A 20 -10.85 6.11 9.48
CA ILE A 20 -10.04 4.97 9.01
C ILE A 20 -10.47 3.70 9.74
N MET A 21 -10.57 3.74 11.07
CA MET A 21 -11.00 2.62 11.90
C MET A 21 -12.39 2.11 11.50
N ARG A 22 -13.36 3.01 11.30
CA ARG A 22 -14.72 2.64 10.86
C ARG A 22 -14.70 1.93 9.52
N THR A 23 -13.98 2.48 8.55
CA THR A 23 -13.86 1.92 7.20
C THR A 23 -13.18 0.56 7.22
N VAL A 24 -12.03 0.46 7.89
CA VAL A 24 -11.28 -0.78 8.04
C VAL A 24 -12.10 -1.85 8.75
N SER A 25 -12.75 -1.51 9.87
CA SER A 25 -13.58 -2.47 10.63
C SER A 25 -14.75 -2.99 9.81
N ASN A 26 -15.43 -2.10 9.10
CA ASN A 26 -16.58 -2.50 8.25
C ASN A 26 -16.12 -3.52 7.18
N ILE A 27 -15.08 -3.21 6.43
CA ILE A 27 -14.59 -4.11 5.37
C ILE A 27 -13.99 -5.39 5.99
N TYR A 28 -13.27 -5.29 7.09
CA TYR A 28 -12.67 -6.44 7.77
C TYR A 28 -13.74 -7.45 8.19
N HIS A 29 -14.79 -7.00 8.85
CA HIS A 29 -15.85 -7.90 9.33
C HIS A 29 -16.70 -8.49 8.21
N ASN A 30 -17.02 -7.70 7.18
CA ASN A 30 -17.94 -8.13 6.12
C ASN A 30 -17.25 -8.84 4.93
N CYS A 31 -15.97 -8.56 4.67
CA CYS A 31 -15.32 -8.99 3.42
C CYS A 31 -14.08 -9.87 3.63
N VAL A 32 -13.43 -9.82 4.80
CA VAL A 32 -12.27 -10.68 5.06
C VAL A 32 -12.76 -12.07 5.48
N PRO A 33 -12.32 -13.16 4.82
CA PRO A 33 -12.71 -14.52 5.18
C PRO A 33 -12.31 -14.89 6.61
N ASP A 34 -13.16 -15.66 7.29
CA ASP A 34 -12.92 -16.09 8.68
C ASP A 34 -11.64 -16.91 8.84
N LYS A 35 -11.28 -17.70 7.83
CA LYS A 35 -10.01 -18.45 7.79
C LYS A 35 -8.77 -17.52 7.92
N ILE A 36 -8.88 -16.28 7.46
CA ILE A 36 -7.80 -15.28 7.56
C ILE A 36 -7.86 -14.53 8.89
N LYS A 37 -9.07 -14.27 9.39
CA LYS A 37 -9.29 -13.59 10.69
C LYS A 37 -8.86 -14.48 11.86
N ASN A 38 -9.24 -15.75 11.83
CA ASN A 38 -9.03 -16.70 12.92
C ASN A 38 -7.61 -17.30 12.88
N ARG A 39 -6.61 -16.46 13.14
CA ARG A 39 -5.22 -16.86 13.25
C ARG A 39 -4.93 -17.36 14.67
N ARG A 40 -3.89 -18.18 14.82
CA ARG A 40 -3.44 -18.66 16.14
C ARG A 40 -3.10 -17.49 17.07
N ASN A 41 -3.54 -17.53 18.31
CA ASN A 41 -3.28 -16.55 19.38
C ASN A 41 -3.80 -15.11 19.08
N THR A 42 -4.91 -14.97 18.37
CA THR A 42 -5.56 -13.66 18.16
C THR A 42 -6.23 -13.13 19.42
N ASP A 43 -6.63 -14.01 20.33
CA ASP A 43 -7.18 -13.73 21.66
C ASP A 43 -6.17 -13.05 22.60
N GLN A 44 -4.88 -13.29 22.39
CA GLN A 44 -3.79 -12.73 23.19
C GLN A 44 -3.25 -11.39 22.66
N LEU A 45 -3.91 -10.81 21.67
CA LEU A 45 -3.47 -9.53 21.12
C LEU A 45 -3.87 -8.35 22.00
N LYS A 46 -2.90 -7.51 22.34
CA LYS A 46 -3.13 -6.25 23.07
C LYS A 46 -4.08 -5.30 22.31
N GLN A 47 -3.98 -5.32 20.98
CA GLN A 47 -4.85 -4.56 20.09
C GLN A 47 -5.35 -5.46 18.95
N ARG A 48 -6.60 -5.24 18.53
CA ARG A 48 -7.23 -6.01 17.44
C ARG A 48 -6.54 -5.72 16.10
N ASP A 49 -6.63 -6.66 15.16
CA ASP A 49 -6.10 -6.52 13.81
C ASP A 49 -6.54 -5.24 13.11
N THR A 50 -7.82 -4.88 13.25
CA THR A 50 -8.37 -3.65 12.68
C THR A 50 -7.69 -2.39 13.18
N VAL A 51 -7.31 -2.36 14.46
CA VAL A 51 -6.55 -1.24 15.06
C VAL A 51 -5.13 -1.17 14.46
N ILE A 52 -4.45 -2.32 14.37
CA ILE A 52 -3.10 -2.38 13.79
C ILE A 52 -3.12 -1.91 12.33
N ILE A 53 -4.09 -2.39 11.54
CA ILE A 53 -4.26 -1.99 10.14
C ILE A 53 -4.54 -0.49 10.02
N ALA A 54 -5.45 0.03 10.84
CA ALA A 54 -5.77 1.45 10.86
C ALA A 54 -4.57 2.31 11.23
N CYS A 55 -3.75 1.88 12.20
CA CYS A 55 -2.50 2.57 12.56
C CYS A 55 -1.49 2.60 11.40
N VAL A 56 -1.36 1.51 10.63
CA VAL A 56 -0.50 1.47 9.45
C VAL A 56 -0.99 2.46 8.39
N ILE A 57 -2.29 2.45 8.07
CA ILE A 57 -2.90 3.35 7.09
C ILE A 57 -2.78 4.80 7.54
N TRP A 58 -3.10 5.08 8.80
CA TRP A 58 -2.97 6.41 9.39
C TRP A 58 -1.53 6.94 9.31
N GLY A 59 -0.55 6.07 9.57
CA GLY A 59 0.86 6.42 9.42
C GLY A 59 1.23 6.83 8.00
N ILE A 60 0.74 6.11 7.00
CA ILE A 60 0.97 6.41 5.58
C ILE A 60 0.32 7.75 5.19
N ILE A 61 -0.94 7.96 5.58
CA ILE A 61 -1.69 9.21 5.29
C ILE A 61 -0.98 10.43 5.89
N ASN A 62 -0.41 10.28 7.10
CA ASN A 62 0.33 11.35 7.76
C ASN A 62 1.81 11.46 7.32
N GLY A 63 2.21 10.78 6.25
CA GLY A 63 3.53 10.92 5.64
C GLY A 63 4.68 10.27 6.40
N TYR A 64 4.42 9.36 7.34
CA TYR A 64 5.48 8.64 8.03
C TYR A 64 6.11 7.58 7.12
N THR A 65 7.36 7.80 6.73
CA THR A 65 8.07 6.99 5.72
C THR A 65 8.60 5.65 6.23
N SER A 66 8.50 5.36 7.52
CA SER A 66 8.97 4.09 8.09
C SER A 66 8.07 3.58 9.20
N GLN A 67 8.02 2.26 9.36
CA GLN A 67 7.28 1.62 10.46
C GLN A 67 7.73 2.11 11.85
N ARG A 68 9.01 2.48 12.01
CA ARG A 68 9.53 3.04 13.25
C ARG A 68 8.95 4.43 13.53
N ALA A 69 8.87 5.28 12.51
CA ALA A 69 8.27 6.62 12.64
C ALA A 69 6.77 6.51 12.92
N THR A 70 6.05 5.66 12.18
CA THR A 70 4.64 5.36 12.42
C THR A 70 4.41 4.87 13.86
N TYR A 71 5.19 3.91 14.34
CA TYR A 71 5.07 3.40 15.71
C TYR A 71 5.20 4.48 16.76
N ARG A 72 6.23 5.35 16.64
CA ARG A 72 6.44 6.46 17.59
C ARG A 72 5.26 7.42 17.60
N ALA A 73 4.79 7.81 16.41
CA ALA A 73 3.66 8.72 16.29
C ALA A 73 2.37 8.11 16.84
N VAL A 74 2.09 6.86 16.53
CA VAL A 74 0.92 6.12 17.06
C VAL A 74 0.95 6.06 18.59
N CYS A 75 2.09 5.68 19.19
CA CYS A 75 2.20 5.64 20.64
C CYS A 75 2.02 7.01 21.28
N TYR A 76 2.57 8.05 20.66
CA TYR A 76 2.51 9.39 21.21
C TYR A 76 1.12 10.04 21.05
N VAL A 77 0.50 9.89 19.87
CA VAL A 77 -0.73 10.60 19.50
C VAL A 77 -1.98 9.79 19.83
N LEU A 78 -2.01 8.50 19.45
CA LEU A 78 -3.23 7.69 19.51
C LEU A 78 -3.32 6.85 20.79
N PHE A 79 -2.17 6.46 21.38
CA PHE A 79 -2.10 5.60 22.56
C PHE A 79 -1.15 6.15 23.63
N PRO A 80 -1.35 7.39 24.13
CA PRO A 80 -0.44 8.03 25.09
C PRO A 80 -0.35 7.28 26.42
N ASN A 81 -1.38 6.52 26.79
CA ASN A 81 -1.44 5.73 28.02
C ASN A 81 -0.72 4.37 27.93
N GLY A 82 0.01 4.11 26.84
CA GLY A 82 0.81 2.89 26.70
C GLY A 82 0.04 1.62 26.38
N ASP A 83 -1.26 1.69 26.08
CA ASP A 83 -2.05 0.52 25.68
C ASP A 83 -1.86 0.16 24.20
N PHE A 84 -0.61 -0.05 23.83
CA PHE A 84 -0.21 -0.45 22.47
C PHE A 84 0.88 -1.52 22.53
N PRO A 85 0.98 -2.43 21.52
CA PRO A 85 2.02 -3.44 21.48
C PRO A 85 3.43 -2.83 21.43
N SER A 86 4.45 -3.59 21.84
CA SER A 86 5.84 -3.17 21.66
C SER A 86 6.16 -2.97 20.16
N ARG A 87 7.19 -2.19 19.86
CA ARG A 87 7.61 -1.91 18.48
C ARG A 87 7.84 -3.19 17.66
N SER A 88 8.56 -4.16 18.21
CA SER A 88 8.84 -5.43 17.54
C SER A 88 7.57 -6.22 17.26
N ARG A 89 6.62 -6.19 18.21
CA ARG A 89 5.31 -6.84 18.04
C ARG A 89 4.48 -6.12 16.97
N PHE A 90 4.42 -4.79 16.99
CA PHE A 90 3.73 -3.99 15.97
C PHE A 90 4.27 -4.27 14.56
N THR A 91 5.60 -4.28 14.39
CA THR A 91 6.24 -4.57 13.10
C THR A 91 5.87 -5.96 12.59
N ARG A 92 5.92 -6.99 13.45
CA ARG A 92 5.52 -8.37 13.07
C ARG A 92 4.04 -8.47 12.74
N LEU A 93 3.18 -7.85 13.52
CA LEU A 93 1.73 -7.83 13.26
C LEU A 93 1.41 -7.14 11.93
N SER A 94 2.01 -5.98 11.67
CA SER A 94 1.84 -5.26 10.40
C SER A 94 2.26 -6.11 9.20
N SER A 95 3.37 -6.84 9.29
CA SER A 95 3.83 -7.73 8.22
C SER A 95 2.90 -8.92 8.03
N ASN A 96 2.44 -9.55 9.12
CA ASN A 96 1.51 -10.68 9.05
C ASN A 96 0.13 -10.27 8.50
N LEU A 97 -0.25 -9.01 8.65
CA LEU A 97 -1.51 -8.46 8.15
C LEU A 97 -1.43 -7.95 6.71
N ALA A 98 -0.28 -8.04 6.04
CA ALA A 98 -0.11 -7.53 4.68
C ALA A 98 -1.16 -8.10 3.69
N TYR A 99 -1.43 -9.40 3.78
CA TYR A 99 -2.46 -10.03 2.94
C TYR A 99 -3.87 -9.55 3.28
N THR A 100 -4.18 -9.39 4.56
CA THR A 100 -5.46 -8.81 5.02
C THR A 100 -5.65 -7.38 4.52
N ILE A 101 -4.59 -6.58 4.56
CA ILE A 101 -4.58 -5.22 4.01
C ILE A 101 -4.84 -5.24 2.49
N LYS A 102 -4.25 -6.20 1.75
CA LYS A 102 -4.51 -6.37 0.32
C LYS A 102 -6.01 -6.64 0.05
N ILE A 103 -6.65 -7.49 0.84
CA ILE A 103 -8.09 -7.78 0.72
C ILE A 103 -8.92 -6.52 1.03
N ILE A 104 -8.62 -5.82 2.13
CA ILE A 104 -9.35 -4.60 2.51
C ILE A 104 -9.22 -3.55 1.40
N ARG A 105 -8.01 -3.35 0.86
CA ARG A 105 -7.77 -2.46 -0.27
C ARG A 105 -8.62 -2.83 -1.48
N TYR A 106 -8.66 -4.12 -1.84
CA TYR A 106 -9.43 -4.60 -2.97
C TYR A 106 -10.93 -4.23 -2.83
N PHE A 107 -11.55 -4.54 -1.70
CA PHE A 107 -12.97 -4.23 -1.48
C PHE A 107 -13.23 -2.72 -1.36
N PHE A 108 -12.32 -1.98 -0.77
CA PHE A 108 -12.39 -0.52 -0.71
C PHE A 108 -12.38 0.11 -2.11
N ILE A 109 -11.40 -0.29 -2.93
CA ILE A 109 -11.29 0.17 -4.33
C ILE A 109 -12.51 -0.24 -5.14
N LYS A 110 -12.94 -1.50 -5.06
CA LYS A 110 -14.12 -2.00 -5.78
C LYS A 110 -15.37 -1.17 -5.46
N LYS A 111 -15.51 -0.68 -4.23
CA LYS A 111 -16.61 0.21 -3.85
C LYS A 111 -16.49 1.59 -4.48
N LEU A 112 -15.26 2.15 -4.50
CA LEU A 112 -15.00 3.48 -5.04
C LEU A 112 -15.08 3.53 -6.57
N THR A 113 -14.69 2.45 -7.24
CA THR A 113 -14.62 2.38 -8.71
C THR A 113 -15.86 1.72 -9.33
N LYS A 114 -16.94 1.59 -8.57
CA LYS A 114 -18.20 1.05 -9.08
C LYS A 114 -18.74 1.93 -10.20
N GLY A 115 -18.88 1.35 -11.41
CA GLY A 115 -19.36 2.08 -12.60
C GLY A 115 -18.25 2.66 -13.47
N GLU A 116 -16.97 2.53 -13.10
CA GLU A 116 -15.87 2.86 -13.99
C GLU A 116 -15.82 1.91 -15.20
N LEU A 117 -15.64 2.48 -16.39
CA LEU A 117 -15.62 1.73 -17.64
C LEU A 117 -14.23 1.69 -18.27
N VAL A 118 -13.33 2.55 -17.83
CA VAL A 118 -12.01 2.74 -18.44
C VAL A 118 -10.92 2.80 -17.39
N GLY A 119 -9.92 1.94 -17.54
CA GLY A 119 -8.64 1.99 -16.81
C GLY A 119 -7.52 2.55 -17.69
N ILE A 120 -6.54 3.17 -17.05
CA ILE A 120 -5.30 3.62 -17.70
C ILE A 120 -4.17 2.83 -17.08
N ILE A 121 -3.41 2.10 -17.92
CA ILE A 121 -2.24 1.34 -17.46
C ILE A 121 -0.96 2.07 -17.80
N ASP A 122 -0.06 2.15 -16.82
CA ASP A 122 1.30 2.66 -17.00
C ASP A 122 2.26 1.94 -16.07
N SER A 123 3.55 2.07 -16.33
CA SER A 123 4.61 1.51 -15.52
C SER A 123 5.65 2.56 -15.13
N PHE A 124 6.16 2.43 -13.92
CA PHE A 124 7.20 3.33 -13.44
C PHE A 124 8.27 2.60 -12.61
N PRO A 125 9.53 3.09 -12.63
CA PRO A 125 10.60 2.50 -11.85
C PRO A 125 10.45 2.81 -10.36
N SER A 126 10.80 1.83 -9.52
CA SER A 126 10.91 1.96 -8.07
C SER A 126 12.35 1.66 -7.63
N PRO A 127 13.24 2.66 -7.63
CA PRO A 127 14.63 2.48 -7.23
C PRO A 127 14.75 2.13 -5.74
N LEU A 128 15.56 1.12 -5.42
CA LEU A 128 15.83 0.67 -4.04
C LEU A 128 17.08 1.30 -3.42
N CYS A 129 17.92 1.90 -4.24
CA CYS A 129 19.12 2.58 -3.77
C CYS A 129 19.54 3.72 -4.72
N LYS A 130 20.49 4.56 -4.26
CA LYS A 130 21.10 5.58 -5.13
C LYS A 130 21.87 4.92 -6.27
N PRO A 131 21.91 5.50 -7.49
CA PRO A 131 22.55 4.90 -8.68
C PRO A 131 24.00 4.44 -8.46
N VAL A 132 24.77 5.18 -7.68
CA VAL A 132 26.17 4.84 -7.34
C VAL A 132 26.30 3.49 -6.63
N ARG A 133 25.24 3.01 -5.98
CA ARG A 133 25.21 1.73 -5.26
C ARG A 133 24.62 0.56 -6.05
N ASN A 134 24.20 0.76 -7.28
CA ASN A 134 23.53 -0.26 -8.08
C ASN A 134 24.29 -1.59 -8.14
N ARG A 135 25.62 -1.55 -8.30
CA ARG A 135 26.46 -2.75 -8.40
C ARG A 135 26.61 -3.53 -7.08
N GLN A 136 26.43 -2.88 -5.95
CA GLN A 136 26.60 -3.46 -4.61
C GLN A 136 25.27 -3.79 -3.93
N ALA A 137 24.15 -3.41 -4.56
CA ALA A 137 22.84 -3.58 -3.98
C ALA A 137 22.43 -5.06 -3.96
N LYS A 138 22.03 -5.53 -2.78
CA LYS A 138 21.57 -6.92 -2.56
C LYS A 138 20.12 -6.98 -2.05
N LEU A 139 19.50 -5.83 -1.78
CA LEU A 139 18.14 -5.77 -1.27
C LEU A 139 17.16 -6.34 -2.30
N LEU A 140 16.35 -7.31 -1.90
CA LEU A 140 15.37 -8.00 -2.75
C LEU A 140 15.99 -8.59 -4.03
N ASN A 141 17.22 -9.11 -3.98
CA ASN A 141 17.98 -9.62 -5.12
C ASN A 141 17.29 -10.73 -5.92
N GLN A 142 16.31 -11.41 -5.33
CA GLN A 142 15.49 -12.41 -6.01
C GLN A 142 14.57 -11.80 -7.08
N ILE A 143 14.10 -10.58 -6.88
CA ILE A 143 13.14 -9.90 -7.77
C ILE A 143 13.65 -8.55 -8.28
N ALA A 144 14.52 -7.86 -7.54
CA ALA A 144 15.11 -6.59 -7.97
C ALA A 144 16.31 -6.80 -8.88
N LYS A 145 16.42 -5.99 -9.94
CA LYS A 145 17.52 -6.02 -10.90
C LYS A 145 17.87 -4.60 -11.34
N VAL A 146 18.97 -4.47 -12.08
CA VAL A 146 19.32 -3.21 -12.74
C VAL A 146 18.40 -3.04 -13.94
N GLY A 147 17.79 -1.86 -14.04
CA GLY A 147 16.97 -1.43 -15.17
C GLY A 147 17.41 -0.04 -15.66
N TYR A 148 16.88 0.34 -16.81
CA TYR A 148 17.11 1.66 -17.40
C TYR A 148 15.83 2.49 -17.37
N ASN A 149 15.95 3.73 -16.91
CA ASN A 149 14.87 4.70 -16.98
C ASN A 149 15.13 5.64 -18.17
N SER A 150 14.32 5.52 -19.22
CA SER A 150 14.45 6.30 -20.44
C SER A 150 14.22 7.80 -20.21
N THR A 151 13.25 8.15 -19.39
CA THR A 151 12.91 9.55 -19.07
C THR A 151 14.04 10.26 -18.33
N LYS A 152 14.69 9.58 -17.36
CA LYS A 152 15.82 10.12 -16.60
C LYS A 152 17.17 9.80 -17.21
N LYS A 153 17.21 9.05 -18.33
CA LYS A 153 18.44 8.57 -19.00
C LYS A 153 19.46 7.96 -18.04
N SER A 154 18.98 7.17 -17.07
CA SER A 154 19.83 6.63 -16.00
C SER A 154 19.50 5.20 -15.65
N TYR A 155 20.51 4.43 -15.26
CA TYR A 155 20.33 3.09 -14.71
C TYR A 155 19.97 3.17 -13.24
N PHE A 156 19.10 2.25 -12.80
CA PHE A 156 18.70 2.10 -11.40
C PHE A 156 18.67 0.62 -11.01
N TYR A 157 18.95 0.34 -9.75
CA TYR A 157 18.68 -0.97 -9.15
C TYR A 157 17.35 -0.92 -8.41
N GLY A 158 16.42 -1.77 -8.78
CA GLY A 158 15.10 -1.73 -8.16
C GLY A 158 14.08 -2.64 -8.82
N LEU A 159 12.85 -2.20 -8.75
CA LEU A 159 11.65 -2.88 -9.24
C LEU A 159 10.96 -1.99 -10.28
N LYS A 160 10.09 -2.58 -11.07
CA LYS A 160 9.16 -1.91 -11.97
C LYS A 160 7.75 -2.14 -11.45
N ILE A 161 6.99 -1.08 -11.31
CA ILE A 161 5.61 -1.13 -10.86
C ILE A 161 4.72 -0.83 -12.06
N HIS A 162 3.83 -1.76 -12.39
CA HIS A 162 2.78 -1.59 -13.37
C HIS A 162 1.49 -1.32 -12.61
N MET A 163 0.70 -0.34 -13.01
CA MET A 163 -0.49 0.05 -12.29
C MET A 163 -1.62 0.39 -13.26
N ILE A 164 -2.82 -0.06 -12.95
CA ILE A 164 -4.05 0.40 -13.59
C ILE A 164 -4.72 1.40 -12.66
N VAL A 165 -5.01 2.57 -13.19
CA VAL A 165 -5.72 3.64 -12.48
C VAL A 165 -7.01 4.00 -13.21
N THR A 166 -7.98 4.60 -12.49
CA THR A 166 -9.16 5.21 -13.11
C THR A 166 -8.78 6.51 -13.83
N LYS A 167 -9.69 7.08 -14.61
CA LYS A 167 -9.53 8.43 -15.21
C LYS A 167 -9.28 9.51 -14.16
N THR A 168 -9.77 9.32 -12.94
CA THR A 168 -9.60 10.24 -11.81
C THR A 168 -8.33 9.97 -11.00
N GLY A 169 -7.50 9.00 -11.41
CA GLY A 169 -6.23 8.69 -10.77
C GLY A 169 -6.30 7.70 -9.59
N PHE A 170 -7.45 7.07 -9.32
CA PHE A 170 -7.53 6.03 -8.28
C PHE A 170 -6.85 4.73 -8.73
N PRO A 171 -5.90 4.19 -7.96
CA PRO A 171 -5.22 2.94 -8.28
C PRO A 171 -6.16 1.74 -8.08
N ILE A 172 -6.49 1.04 -9.15
CA ILE A 172 -7.36 -0.14 -9.16
C ILE A 172 -6.56 -1.38 -8.77
N THR A 173 -5.54 -1.69 -9.57
CA THR A 173 -4.63 -2.81 -9.30
C THR A 173 -3.20 -2.48 -9.68
N TYR A 174 -2.25 -3.27 -9.19
CA TYR A 174 -0.83 -3.11 -9.52
C TYR A 174 -0.09 -4.45 -9.49
N SER A 175 0.97 -4.53 -10.28
CA SER A 175 1.93 -5.63 -10.24
C SER A 175 3.35 -5.10 -10.05
N ILE A 176 4.17 -5.86 -9.37
CA ILE A 176 5.57 -5.52 -9.11
C ILE A 176 6.45 -6.57 -9.79
N THR A 177 7.31 -6.12 -10.69
CA THR A 177 8.19 -6.99 -11.47
C THR A 177 9.65 -6.52 -11.37
N ASN A 178 10.57 -7.35 -11.88
CA ASN A 178 11.91 -6.83 -12.17
C ASN A 178 11.85 -5.88 -13.39
N PRO A 179 12.79 -4.94 -13.52
CA PRO A 179 12.76 -3.93 -14.58
C PRO A 179 12.86 -4.48 -16.00
N GLY A 180 13.37 -5.71 -16.18
CA GLY A 180 13.53 -6.34 -17.48
C GLY A 180 12.28 -7.04 -18.01
N VAL A 181 11.19 -7.08 -17.25
CA VAL A 181 9.93 -7.66 -17.71
C VAL A 181 9.25 -6.69 -18.69
N HIS A 182 8.87 -7.22 -19.85
CA HIS A 182 8.10 -6.45 -20.83
C HIS A 182 6.69 -6.17 -20.33
N ASP A 183 6.19 -4.98 -20.59
CA ASP A 183 4.90 -4.48 -20.10
C ASP A 183 3.71 -5.33 -20.54
N VAL A 184 3.77 -5.83 -21.77
CA VAL A 184 2.77 -6.74 -22.37
C VAL A 184 2.53 -8.01 -21.51
N LYS A 185 3.57 -8.56 -20.89
CA LYS A 185 3.46 -9.80 -20.09
C LYS A 185 2.62 -9.66 -18.83
N VAL A 186 2.45 -8.43 -18.36
CA VAL A 186 1.74 -8.12 -17.12
C VAL A 186 0.31 -7.65 -17.39
N LEU A 187 0.04 -7.25 -18.65
CA LEU A 187 -1.24 -6.68 -19.05
C LEU A 187 -2.41 -7.64 -18.80
N GLU A 188 -2.29 -8.90 -19.20
CA GLU A 188 -3.37 -9.89 -19.07
C GLU A 188 -3.79 -10.05 -17.62
N THR A 189 -2.85 -10.37 -16.73
CA THR A 189 -3.13 -10.53 -15.29
C THR A 189 -3.71 -9.27 -14.65
N LEU A 190 -3.19 -8.09 -14.99
CA LEU A 190 -3.71 -6.84 -14.45
C LEU A 190 -5.10 -6.50 -15.00
N SER A 191 -5.37 -6.84 -16.26
CA SER A 191 -6.67 -6.64 -16.90
C SER A 191 -7.75 -7.50 -16.24
N GLU A 192 -7.45 -8.76 -15.99
CA GLU A 192 -8.34 -9.67 -15.25
C GLU A 192 -8.62 -9.18 -13.83
N GLU A 193 -7.57 -8.77 -13.10
CA GLU A 193 -7.74 -8.22 -11.74
C GLU A 193 -8.52 -6.90 -11.72
N ALA A 194 -8.33 -6.03 -12.71
CA ALA A 194 -9.04 -4.76 -12.81
C ALA A 194 -10.51 -4.96 -13.14
N ASN A 195 -10.82 -5.98 -13.96
CA ASN A 195 -12.17 -6.31 -14.41
C ASN A 195 -12.91 -5.09 -15.00
N LEU A 196 -12.23 -4.37 -15.89
CA LEU A 196 -12.77 -3.20 -16.59
C LEU A 196 -12.99 -3.51 -18.08
N PRO A 197 -14.05 -2.96 -18.70
CA PRO A 197 -14.34 -3.16 -20.11
C PRO A 197 -13.24 -2.66 -21.06
N ASN A 198 -12.58 -1.57 -20.70
CA ASN A 198 -11.57 -0.94 -21.53
C ASN A 198 -10.33 -0.58 -20.70
N ILE A 199 -9.15 -0.85 -21.25
CA ILE A 199 -7.87 -0.43 -20.68
C ILE A 199 -7.07 0.30 -21.75
N LEU A 200 -6.66 1.53 -21.43
CA LEU A 200 -5.81 2.36 -22.27
C LEU A 200 -4.36 2.27 -21.75
N GLY A 201 -3.43 2.01 -22.66
CA GLY A 201 -2.00 1.96 -22.33
C GLY A 201 -1.16 2.58 -23.45
N ASP A 202 0.12 2.76 -23.17
CA ASP A 202 1.08 3.16 -24.18
C ASP A 202 1.43 1.99 -25.12
N LYS A 203 2.27 2.28 -26.15
CA LYS A 203 2.69 1.26 -27.13
C LYS A 203 3.46 0.07 -26.52
N GLY A 204 4.06 0.24 -25.35
CA GLY A 204 4.76 -0.82 -24.62
C GLY A 204 3.86 -1.98 -24.18
N TYR A 205 2.55 -1.75 -24.14
CA TYR A 205 1.53 -2.74 -23.81
C TYR A 205 0.88 -3.37 -25.03
N ILE A 206 1.28 -3.00 -26.26
CA ILE A 206 0.75 -3.59 -27.51
C ILE A 206 1.67 -4.74 -27.93
N SER A 207 1.09 -5.92 -28.13
CA SER A 207 1.74 -7.06 -28.78
C SER A 207 1.43 -7.02 -30.27
N HIS A 208 2.44 -6.87 -31.10
CA HIS A 208 2.32 -7.26 -32.50
C HIS A 208 2.39 -8.80 -32.56
N LYS A 209 1.23 -9.44 -32.70
CA LYS A 209 1.15 -10.84 -33.09
C LYS A 209 1.43 -10.96 -34.57
#